data_a6cb599fdf1165c7701f4843c9d40cca
#
_entry.id   a6cb599fdf1165c7701f4843c9d40cca
#
_cell.length_a   1.000
_cell.length_b   1.000
_cell.length_c   1.000
_cell.angle_alpha   90.00
_cell.angle_beta   90.00
_cell.angle_gamma   90.00
#
_symmetry.space_group_name_H-M   'P 1'
#
loop_
_entity.id
_entity.type
_entity.pdbx_description
1 polymer ?
#
loop_
_entity_poly.entity_id
_entity_poly.type
_entity_poly.pdbx_seq_one_letter_code
_entity_poly.pdbx_strand_id
1 'polypeptide(L)'
;MPTRPDWYGVPASGKLRHMRRDPIELEIFKNLYHSIAEEMGAALRRTAFSPNIKERRDYSCAVFDSAGEVIAMGDHMPVHLGSMPMSVRAAIAAGEMVPGDVVMLNDPFRGGTHLPDITLVAPVYVGHGPILSGSRSGPRPRKGANRPDFYVASRAHHADVGGAYAGSMGLCREIYQEGFRIPPVKIMRAGVIERDVLALLLNNVRTPEEREGDLGAQIAACHTGAERLREICLRYGANRAKSAAEELLEYSEELMRAFLLRVPPGTYRAEDFLDNDGISLKPVKIAVTLSFARQQGSRRAGSARHAVTVDFTGSDLQVEGSVNAVEAITYSACFYVFRCLLADDVPATAGLMRPIQVIAPEGTIVNARPPAAVAGGNVETSQRIVDVLLRALSPAIPDRIPAAASGTMNNLTIGGIDPRTGNAFTYYETIAGGMGARPTKPGVSGVH
;
A
#
# COMPACT_ATOMS: atom_id res chain seq x y z
N MET A 1 3.71 -16.54 -39.58
CA MET A 1 3.19 -15.82 -38.41
C MET A 1 4.27 -15.90 -37.36
N PRO A 2 4.80 -14.79 -36.79
CA PRO A 2 5.74 -14.87 -35.70
C PRO A 2 5.02 -15.44 -34.46
N THR A 3 5.64 -16.44 -33.84
CA THR A 3 5.15 -17.05 -32.60
C THR A 3 5.05 -15.99 -31.53
N ARG A 4 3.88 -15.85 -30.88
CA ARG A 4 3.66 -14.93 -29.78
C ARG A 4 4.69 -15.19 -28.67
N PRO A 5 5.36 -14.18 -28.09
CA PRO A 5 6.25 -14.38 -26.98
C PRO A 5 5.48 -14.97 -25.80
N ASP A 6 6.02 -16.00 -25.17
CA ASP A 6 5.51 -16.53 -23.90
C ASP A 6 5.88 -15.57 -22.77
N TRP A 7 4.96 -14.70 -22.40
CA TRP A 7 5.16 -13.69 -21.35
C TRP A 7 5.17 -14.27 -19.94
N TYR A 8 4.64 -15.49 -19.75
CA TYR A 8 4.52 -16.14 -18.45
C TYR A 8 5.55 -17.26 -18.24
N GLY A 9 6.23 -17.68 -19.31
CA GLY A 9 7.26 -18.72 -19.22
C GLY A 9 8.45 -18.25 -18.38
N VAL A 10 8.81 -19.02 -17.36
CA VAL A 10 10.09 -18.88 -16.69
C VAL A 10 11.19 -19.11 -17.73
N PRO A 11 12.22 -18.24 -17.86
CA PRO A 11 13.26 -18.43 -18.86
C PRO A 11 13.95 -19.78 -18.63
N ALA A 12 13.83 -20.68 -19.60
CA ALA A 12 14.63 -21.89 -19.59
C ALA A 12 16.12 -21.47 -19.60
N SER A 13 16.83 -21.77 -18.51
CA SER A 13 18.29 -21.71 -18.38
C SER A 13 19.01 -20.41 -18.74
N GLY A 14 18.68 -19.31 -18.09
CA GLY A 14 19.67 -18.29 -17.74
C GLY A 14 20.28 -18.70 -16.40
N LYS A 15 21.60 -18.86 -16.31
CA LYS A 15 22.28 -19.20 -15.05
C LYS A 15 21.94 -18.16 -13.98
N LEU A 16 20.85 -18.41 -13.24
CA LEU A 16 20.54 -17.72 -11.99
C LEU A 16 21.76 -17.92 -11.06
N ARG A 17 22.24 -16.86 -10.49
CA ARG A 17 23.40 -16.90 -9.58
C ARG A 17 23.04 -17.80 -8.40
N HIS A 18 23.70 -18.95 -8.30
CA HIS A 18 23.49 -19.96 -7.28
C HIS A 18 23.78 -19.42 -5.85
N MET A 19 22.79 -18.85 -5.20
CA MET A 19 22.50 -19.27 -3.83
C MET A 19 21.61 -20.51 -3.99
N ARG A 20 21.89 -21.57 -3.24
CA ARG A 20 21.11 -22.82 -3.27
C ARG A 20 19.79 -22.56 -2.54
N ARG A 21 18.85 -21.84 -3.19
CA ARG A 21 17.48 -21.76 -2.69
C ARG A 21 16.81 -23.09 -2.93
N ASP A 22 16.26 -23.69 -1.90
CA ASP A 22 15.35 -24.81 -2.08
C ASP A 22 14.00 -24.25 -2.57
N PRO A 23 13.56 -24.55 -3.80
CA PRO A 23 12.32 -24.00 -4.33
C PRO A 23 11.10 -24.50 -3.57
N ILE A 24 11.15 -25.69 -2.98
CA ILE A 24 10.04 -26.21 -2.16
C ILE A 24 9.94 -25.42 -0.87
N GLU A 25 11.04 -25.16 -0.22
CA GLU A 25 11.07 -24.40 1.03
C GLU A 25 10.69 -22.93 0.78
N LEU A 26 11.13 -22.32 -0.33
CA LEU A 26 10.77 -20.98 -0.72
C LEU A 26 9.23 -20.86 -0.92
N GLU A 27 8.61 -21.84 -1.58
CA GLU A 27 7.16 -21.89 -1.77
C GLU A 27 6.42 -22.06 -0.45
N ILE A 28 6.94 -22.87 0.48
CA ILE A 28 6.38 -23.03 1.83
C ILE A 28 6.39 -21.68 2.57
N PHE A 29 7.53 -20.96 2.61
CA PHE A 29 7.61 -19.68 3.30
C PHE A 29 6.77 -18.59 2.63
N LYS A 30 6.69 -18.56 1.29
CA LYS A 30 5.79 -17.67 0.55
C LYS A 30 4.35 -17.82 1.05
N ASN A 31 3.85 -19.07 1.11
CA ASN A 31 2.49 -19.34 1.55
C ASN A 31 2.30 -19.09 3.04
N LEU A 32 3.29 -19.37 3.89
CA LEU A 32 3.23 -19.08 5.32
C LEU A 32 3.11 -17.57 5.58
N TYR A 33 3.94 -16.73 4.96
CA TYR A 33 3.86 -15.27 5.14
C TYR A 33 2.58 -14.69 4.55
N HIS A 34 2.16 -15.18 3.38
CA HIS A 34 0.89 -14.74 2.78
C HIS A 34 -0.31 -15.09 3.67
N SER A 35 -0.37 -16.32 4.19
CA SER A 35 -1.47 -16.72 5.09
C SER A 35 -1.51 -15.91 6.39
N ILE A 36 -0.37 -15.44 6.91
CA ILE A 36 -0.39 -14.50 8.05
C ILE A 36 -1.15 -13.22 7.69
N ALA A 37 -0.84 -12.60 6.55
CA ALA A 37 -1.51 -11.38 6.13
C ALA A 37 -3.02 -11.59 5.91
N GLU A 38 -3.42 -12.75 5.35
CA GLU A 38 -4.81 -13.14 5.19
C GLU A 38 -5.51 -13.38 6.54
N GLU A 39 -4.87 -14.06 7.49
CA GLU A 39 -5.41 -14.26 8.84
C GLU A 39 -5.58 -12.93 9.59
N MET A 40 -4.64 -12.00 9.45
CA MET A 40 -4.76 -10.63 9.97
C MET A 40 -6.00 -9.93 9.39
N GLY A 41 -6.18 -10.01 8.06
CA GLY A 41 -7.33 -9.46 7.37
C GLY A 41 -8.66 -10.09 7.80
N ALA A 42 -8.68 -11.40 8.00
CA ALA A 42 -9.84 -12.12 8.50
C ALA A 42 -10.19 -11.71 9.94
N ALA A 43 -9.19 -11.54 10.81
CA ALA A 43 -9.37 -11.05 12.17
C ALA A 43 -9.95 -9.63 12.18
N LEU A 44 -9.36 -8.72 11.38
CA LEU A 44 -9.84 -7.35 11.22
C LEU A 44 -11.30 -7.31 10.78
N ARG A 45 -11.63 -7.99 9.69
CA ARG A 45 -12.99 -8.01 9.14
C ARG A 45 -14.03 -8.55 10.12
N ARG A 46 -13.69 -9.61 10.86
CA ARG A 46 -14.63 -10.24 11.81
C ARG A 46 -14.92 -9.38 13.02
N THR A 47 -13.98 -8.55 13.44
CA THR A 47 -14.07 -7.76 14.67
C THR A 47 -14.36 -6.28 14.42
N ALA A 48 -14.24 -5.79 13.19
CA ALA A 48 -14.56 -4.41 12.81
C ALA A 48 -16.05 -4.09 12.97
N PHE A 49 -16.34 -2.82 13.13
CA PHE A 49 -17.68 -2.25 13.33
C PHE A 49 -18.22 -1.62 12.05
N SER A 50 -17.39 -0.85 11.34
CA SER A 50 -17.84 -0.12 10.17
C SER A 50 -18.13 -1.02 8.96
N PRO A 51 -19.14 -0.68 8.14
CA PRO A 51 -19.40 -1.33 6.85
C PRO A 51 -18.20 -1.24 5.89
N ASN A 52 -17.42 -0.16 5.94
CA ASN A 52 -16.24 0.02 5.11
C ASN A 52 -15.23 -1.13 5.26
N ILE A 53 -14.93 -1.48 6.51
CA ILE A 53 -13.97 -2.56 6.79
C ILE A 53 -14.66 -3.92 6.65
N LYS A 54 -15.86 -4.07 7.21
CA LYS A 54 -16.53 -5.35 7.35
C LYS A 54 -17.11 -5.88 6.03
N GLU A 55 -17.80 -5.01 5.29
CA GLU A 55 -18.54 -5.38 4.07
C GLU A 55 -17.74 -5.04 2.80
N ARG A 56 -17.23 -3.83 2.69
CA ARG A 56 -16.45 -3.37 1.52
C ARG A 56 -15.03 -3.91 1.51
N ARG A 57 -14.51 -4.36 2.66
CA ARG A 57 -13.14 -4.86 2.85
C ARG A 57 -12.08 -3.82 2.46
N ASP A 58 -12.36 -2.53 2.76
CA ASP A 58 -11.43 -1.46 2.48
C ASP A 58 -10.33 -1.39 3.55
N TYR A 59 -9.46 -2.37 3.49
CA TYR A 59 -8.32 -2.53 4.39
C TYR A 59 -7.20 -3.33 3.70
N SER A 60 -6.04 -3.32 4.31
CA SER A 60 -4.93 -4.21 3.97
C SER A 60 -4.12 -4.57 5.20
N CYS A 61 -3.63 -5.80 5.21
CA CYS A 61 -2.72 -6.31 6.22
C CYS A 61 -1.45 -6.82 5.56
N ALA A 62 -0.31 -6.63 6.21
CA ALA A 62 0.98 -7.00 5.65
C ALA A 62 2.03 -7.34 6.72
N VAL A 63 3.00 -8.13 6.30
CA VAL A 63 4.18 -8.56 7.06
C VAL A 63 5.42 -7.91 6.47
N PHE A 64 6.31 -7.41 7.32
CA PHE A 64 7.52 -6.70 6.93
C PHE A 64 8.73 -7.29 7.63
N ASP A 65 9.88 -7.19 6.99
CA ASP A 65 11.17 -7.52 7.60
C ASP A 65 11.61 -6.45 8.63
N SER A 66 12.78 -6.64 9.22
CA SER A 66 13.35 -5.71 10.20
C SER A 66 13.75 -4.34 9.63
N ALA A 67 13.82 -4.20 8.31
CA ALA A 67 14.08 -2.94 7.61
C ALA A 67 12.80 -2.20 7.20
N GLY A 68 11.63 -2.84 7.34
CA GLY A 68 10.33 -2.32 6.92
C GLY A 68 10.06 -2.57 5.42
N GLU A 69 10.73 -3.54 4.80
CA GLU A 69 10.39 -4.01 3.47
C GLU A 69 9.27 -5.04 3.53
N VAL A 70 8.24 -4.90 2.69
CA VAL A 70 7.10 -5.83 2.68
C VAL A 70 7.52 -7.19 2.16
N ILE A 71 7.29 -8.23 2.99
CA ILE A 71 7.54 -9.65 2.66
C ILE A 71 6.30 -10.28 2.05
N ALA A 72 5.13 -9.95 2.59
CA ALA A 72 3.84 -10.43 2.11
C ALA A 72 2.72 -9.43 2.43
N MET A 73 1.77 -9.32 1.54
CA MET A 73 0.49 -8.65 1.73
C MET A 73 -0.64 -9.63 1.46
N GLY A 74 -1.78 -9.46 2.14
CA GLY A 74 -3.00 -10.14 1.76
C GLY A 74 -3.56 -9.59 0.43
N ASP A 75 -4.41 -10.39 -0.21
CA ASP A 75 -5.08 -10.02 -1.46
C ASP A 75 -6.23 -9.02 -1.18
N HIS A 76 -5.85 -7.82 -0.74
CA HIS A 76 -6.74 -6.75 -0.30
C HIS A 76 -6.70 -5.55 -1.28
N MET A 77 -6.77 -4.31 -0.77
CA MET A 77 -6.88 -3.10 -1.58
C MET A 77 -5.58 -2.77 -2.34
N PRO A 78 -5.60 -2.73 -3.69
CA PRO A 78 -4.39 -2.48 -4.50
C PRO A 78 -3.71 -1.14 -4.23
N VAL A 79 -4.45 -0.08 -3.89
CA VAL A 79 -3.89 1.25 -3.59
C VAL A 79 -2.94 1.25 -2.39
N HIS A 80 -3.01 0.22 -1.55
CA HIS A 80 -2.15 0.07 -0.38
C HIS A 80 -0.81 -0.62 -0.68
N LEU A 81 -0.66 -1.31 -1.83
CA LEU A 81 0.50 -2.15 -2.18
C LEU A 81 1.85 -1.42 -2.04
N GLY A 82 1.97 -0.23 -2.59
CA GLY A 82 3.22 0.54 -2.55
C GLY A 82 3.30 1.52 -1.39
N SER A 83 2.16 1.93 -0.80
CA SER A 83 2.11 2.97 0.22
C SER A 83 2.31 2.47 1.65
N MET A 84 1.87 1.25 1.98
CA MET A 84 2.07 0.71 3.34
C MET A 84 3.55 0.63 3.76
N PRO A 85 4.51 0.21 2.91
CA PRO A 85 5.93 0.28 3.26
C PRO A 85 6.41 1.68 3.65
N MET A 86 5.86 2.74 3.06
CA MET A 86 6.21 4.12 3.43
C MET A 86 5.72 4.46 4.83
N SER A 87 4.49 4.05 5.19
CA SER A 87 3.96 4.22 6.55
C SER A 87 4.77 3.44 7.59
N VAL A 88 5.16 2.21 7.28
CA VAL A 88 5.99 1.40 8.18
C VAL A 88 7.36 2.04 8.39
N ARG A 89 8.01 2.52 7.33
CA ARG A 89 9.28 3.26 7.44
C ARG A 89 9.12 4.55 8.25
N ALA A 90 8.01 5.30 8.07
CA ALA A 90 7.73 6.48 8.85
C ALA A 90 7.55 6.16 10.35
N ALA A 91 6.86 5.06 10.67
CA ALA A 91 6.70 4.59 12.04
C ALA A 91 8.06 4.18 12.67
N ILE A 92 8.92 3.48 11.92
CA ILE A 92 10.28 3.11 12.35
C ILE A 92 11.14 4.36 12.60
N ALA A 93 11.07 5.33 11.70
CA ALA A 93 11.84 6.58 11.79
C ALA A 93 11.39 7.50 12.93
N ALA A 94 10.15 7.37 13.40
CA ALA A 94 9.60 8.19 14.48
C ALA A 94 10.19 7.86 15.87
N GLY A 95 10.83 6.71 16.03
CA GLY A 95 11.52 6.34 17.26
C GLY A 95 11.49 4.85 17.57
N GLU A 96 12.17 4.49 18.65
CA GLU A 96 12.24 3.09 19.10
C GLU A 96 10.86 2.56 19.48
N MET A 97 10.55 1.36 18.98
CA MET A 97 9.39 0.58 19.38
C MET A 97 9.84 -0.60 20.25
N VAL A 98 9.18 -0.83 21.38
CA VAL A 98 9.43 -1.98 22.26
C VAL A 98 8.31 -3.01 22.13
N PRO A 99 8.47 -4.25 22.64
CA PRO A 99 7.41 -5.25 22.62
C PRO A 99 6.09 -4.71 23.19
N GLY A 100 4.99 -4.86 22.44
CA GLY A 100 3.66 -4.38 22.80
C GLY A 100 3.35 -2.93 22.42
N ASP A 101 4.30 -2.21 21.82
CA ASP A 101 3.99 -0.92 21.21
C ASP A 101 3.17 -1.10 19.92
N VAL A 102 2.31 -0.13 19.65
CA VAL A 102 1.65 0.03 18.35
C VAL A 102 1.71 1.51 17.97
N VAL A 103 2.29 1.81 16.81
CA VAL A 103 2.33 3.15 16.24
C VAL A 103 1.16 3.33 15.29
N MET A 104 0.44 4.44 15.43
CA MET A 104 -0.67 4.86 14.57
C MET A 104 -0.25 6.07 13.74
N LEU A 105 -0.67 6.12 12.46
CA LEU A 105 -0.49 7.29 11.59
C LEU A 105 -1.51 7.28 10.45
N ASN A 106 -1.81 8.48 9.94
CA ASN A 106 -2.53 8.68 8.68
C ASN A 106 -1.97 9.86 7.86
N ASP A 107 -0.96 10.58 8.36
CA ASP A 107 -0.42 11.81 7.74
C ASP A 107 0.10 11.51 6.32
N PRO A 108 -0.53 12.05 5.24
CA PRO A 108 -0.14 11.77 3.85
C PRO A 108 1.27 12.25 3.52
N PHE A 109 1.74 13.29 4.18
CA PHE A 109 3.06 13.87 3.98
C PHE A 109 4.15 13.19 4.83
N ARG A 110 3.77 12.14 5.59
CA ARG A 110 4.66 11.33 6.41
C ARG A 110 4.42 9.83 6.20
N GLY A 111 4.25 9.43 4.95
CA GLY A 111 4.10 8.02 4.56
C GLY A 111 2.67 7.48 4.57
N GLY A 112 1.66 8.30 4.90
CA GLY A 112 0.24 7.98 4.68
C GLY A 112 -0.17 8.19 3.23
N THR A 113 -1.46 8.02 2.96
CA THR A 113 -2.09 8.20 1.64
C THR A 113 -3.08 9.35 1.64
N HIS A 114 -4.18 9.21 2.36
CA HIS A 114 -5.16 10.22 2.71
C HIS A 114 -5.65 9.97 4.15
N LEU A 115 -6.30 10.97 4.75
CA LEU A 115 -6.57 10.91 6.20
C LEU A 115 -7.46 9.75 6.65
N PRO A 116 -8.48 9.29 5.89
CA PRO A 116 -9.28 8.11 6.28
C PRO A 116 -8.48 6.82 6.44
N ASP A 117 -7.34 6.67 5.76
CA ASP A 117 -6.50 5.47 5.79
C ASP A 117 -5.61 5.43 7.05
N ILE A 118 -6.18 5.05 8.19
CA ILE A 118 -5.39 4.90 9.41
C ILE A 118 -4.56 3.61 9.34
N THR A 119 -3.24 3.75 9.52
CA THR A 119 -2.30 2.64 9.55
C THR A 119 -1.79 2.41 10.97
N LEU A 120 -1.87 1.17 11.44
CA LEU A 120 -1.25 0.69 12.67
C LEU A 120 -0.04 -0.18 12.34
N VAL A 121 1.08 0.05 13.04
CA VAL A 121 2.34 -0.68 12.86
C VAL A 121 2.78 -1.23 14.22
N ALA A 122 2.99 -2.54 14.29
CA ALA A 122 3.45 -3.22 15.49
C ALA A 122 4.79 -3.96 15.27
N PRO A 123 5.76 -3.82 16.19
CA PRO A 123 7.02 -4.54 16.13
C PRO A 123 6.83 -5.99 16.61
N VAL A 124 7.55 -6.92 16.00
CA VAL A 124 7.56 -8.32 16.39
C VAL A 124 8.94 -8.72 16.87
N TYR A 125 9.01 -9.20 18.13
CA TYR A 125 10.21 -9.70 18.78
C TYR A 125 10.03 -11.20 19.05
N VAL A 126 10.84 -12.03 18.44
CA VAL A 126 10.69 -13.50 18.51
C VAL A 126 11.02 -14.06 19.90
N GLY A 127 11.94 -13.43 20.61
CA GLY A 127 12.37 -13.87 21.96
C GLY A 127 11.44 -13.45 23.11
N HIS A 128 10.32 -12.78 22.82
CA HIS A 128 9.37 -12.28 23.80
C HIS A 128 8.01 -12.95 23.59
N GLY A 129 7.46 -13.56 24.64
CA GLY A 129 6.10 -14.12 24.65
C GLY A 129 5.02 -13.06 24.40
N PRO A 130 3.75 -13.48 24.22
CA PRO A 130 2.63 -12.57 24.04
C PRO A 130 2.52 -11.60 25.20
N ILE A 131 2.42 -10.31 24.90
CA ILE A 131 2.15 -9.29 25.89
C ILE A 131 0.62 -9.22 26.01
N LEU A 132 0.10 -10.00 26.96
CA LEU A 132 -1.34 -9.96 27.30
C LEU A 132 -1.69 -8.57 27.85
N SER A 133 -2.76 -8.00 27.35
CA SER A 133 -3.31 -6.72 27.80
C SER A 133 -3.46 -6.68 29.33
N GLY A 134 -2.86 -5.68 29.97
CA GLY A 134 -3.03 -5.41 31.39
C GLY A 134 -1.85 -5.67 32.32
N SER A 135 -0.77 -6.29 31.85
CA SER A 135 0.45 -6.47 32.66
C SER A 135 1.42 -5.30 32.43
N ARG A 136 1.53 -4.40 33.42
CA ARG A 136 2.56 -3.34 33.45
C ARG A 136 4.00 -3.89 33.58
N SER A 137 4.18 -5.20 33.68
CA SER A 137 5.46 -5.89 33.85
C SER A 137 5.78 -6.83 32.69
N GLY A 138 5.61 -6.37 31.45
CA GLY A 138 6.18 -7.06 30.28
C GLY A 138 7.71 -7.17 30.46
N PRO A 139 8.33 -8.30 30.09
CA PRO A 139 9.79 -8.44 30.19
C PRO A 139 10.46 -7.31 29.39
N ARG A 140 11.27 -6.50 30.06
CA ARG A 140 12.11 -5.51 29.38
C ARG A 140 13.01 -6.23 28.38
N PRO A 141 13.25 -5.66 27.19
CA PRO A 141 14.16 -6.28 26.22
C PRO A 141 15.49 -6.59 26.89
N ARG A 142 16.03 -7.78 26.64
CA ARG A 142 17.39 -8.11 27.09
C ARG A 142 18.34 -7.04 26.54
N LYS A 143 19.27 -6.53 27.38
CA LYS A 143 20.34 -5.63 26.94
C LYS A 143 21.00 -6.26 25.70
N GLY A 144 20.83 -5.64 24.52
CA GLY A 144 21.36 -6.12 23.24
C GLY A 144 20.32 -6.49 22.17
N ALA A 145 19.03 -6.66 22.48
CA ALA A 145 17.97 -6.88 21.49
C ALA A 145 17.35 -5.52 21.11
N ASN A 146 18.09 -4.69 20.40
CA ASN A 146 17.69 -3.30 20.12
C ASN A 146 16.81 -3.10 18.88
N ARG A 147 16.48 -4.17 18.14
CA ARG A 147 15.66 -4.05 16.92
C ARG A 147 14.64 -5.19 16.85
N PRO A 148 13.40 -4.89 16.35
CA PRO A 148 12.43 -5.92 16.03
C PRO A 148 12.96 -6.91 15.00
N ASP A 149 12.49 -8.15 15.09
CA ASP A 149 12.80 -9.18 14.10
C ASP A 149 11.98 -8.98 12.82
N PHE A 150 10.72 -8.55 12.98
CA PHE A 150 9.75 -8.26 11.92
C PHE A 150 8.85 -7.11 12.37
N TYR A 151 8.02 -6.63 11.44
CA TYR A 151 6.89 -5.78 11.71
C TYR A 151 5.63 -6.35 11.06
N VAL A 152 4.48 -6.03 11.63
CA VAL A 152 3.18 -6.23 11.02
C VAL A 152 2.46 -4.90 10.95
N ALA A 153 1.67 -4.70 9.90
CA ALA A 153 0.86 -3.50 9.78
C ALA A 153 -0.56 -3.83 9.29
N SER A 154 -1.51 -3.05 9.78
CA SER A 154 -2.89 -3.03 9.35
C SER A 154 -3.26 -1.61 8.94
N ARG A 155 -3.77 -1.43 7.73
CA ARG A 155 -4.36 -0.18 7.24
C ARG A 155 -5.83 -0.41 6.99
N ALA A 156 -6.66 0.53 7.39
CA ALA A 156 -8.10 0.50 7.12
C ALA A 156 -8.62 1.89 6.80
N HIS A 157 -9.54 1.97 5.83
CA HIS A 157 -10.26 3.19 5.51
C HIS A 157 -11.40 3.38 6.51
N HIS A 158 -11.22 4.33 7.43
CA HIS A 158 -12.24 4.69 8.41
C HIS A 158 -13.33 5.54 7.76
N ALA A 159 -14.59 5.28 8.08
CA ALA A 159 -15.71 5.96 7.47
C ALA A 159 -15.77 7.47 7.76
N ASP A 160 -15.10 7.93 8.83
CA ASP A 160 -14.97 9.35 9.15
C ASP A 160 -13.75 9.57 10.07
N VAL A 161 -12.96 10.57 9.75
CA VAL A 161 -11.84 11.04 10.57
C VAL A 161 -11.96 12.55 10.88
N GLY A 162 -13.19 13.07 10.87
CA GLY A 162 -13.48 14.48 11.10
C GLY A 162 -13.44 15.33 9.83
N GLY A 163 -13.06 16.59 9.99
CA GLY A 163 -13.00 17.55 8.89
C GLY A 163 -14.33 18.22 8.56
N ALA A 164 -14.34 18.97 7.46
CA ALA A 164 -15.47 19.81 7.05
C ALA A 164 -16.67 18.99 6.54
N TYR A 165 -16.41 17.82 5.96
CA TYR A 165 -17.42 16.96 5.34
C TYR A 165 -17.50 15.60 6.02
N ALA A 166 -18.72 15.06 6.14
CA ALA A 166 -18.90 13.68 6.58
C ALA A 166 -18.23 12.72 5.59
N GLY A 167 -17.56 11.69 6.11
CA GLY A 167 -16.78 10.76 5.29
C GLY A 167 -15.39 11.26 4.94
N SER A 168 -15.01 12.49 5.34
CA SER A 168 -13.65 13.05 5.17
C SER A 168 -13.12 13.04 3.72
N MET A 169 -14.02 13.09 2.72
CA MET A 169 -13.74 12.99 1.28
C MET A 169 -14.32 14.16 0.48
N GLY A 170 -14.56 15.29 1.12
CA GLY A 170 -15.19 16.45 0.47
C GLY A 170 -14.24 17.26 -0.42
N LEU A 171 -14.82 18.24 -1.13
CA LEU A 171 -14.09 19.21 -1.94
C LEU A 171 -13.40 20.23 -1.04
N CYS A 172 -12.22 19.89 -0.58
CA CYS A 172 -11.40 20.69 0.31
C CYS A 172 -10.28 21.41 -0.48
N ARG A 173 -9.74 22.49 0.11
CA ARG A 173 -8.60 23.26 -0.43
C ARG A 173 -7.32 22.98 0.34
N GLU A 174 -7.45 22.57 1.59
CA GLU A 174 -6.34 22.27 2.48
C GLU A 174 -6.59 20.99 3.26
N ILE A 175 -5.53 20.28 3.56
CA ILE A 175 -5.55 19.03 4.35
C ILE A 175 -6.27 19.19 5.70
N TYR A 176 -6.22 20.37 6.31
CA TYR A 176 -6.88 20.66 7.58
C TYR A 176 -8.40 20.58 7.53
N GLN A 177 -8.98 20.71 6.34
CA GLN A 177 -10.43 20.58 6.11
C GLN A 177 -10.83 19.12 5.91
N GLU A 178 -9.89 18.24 5.54
CA GLU A 178 -10.16 16.83 5.23
C GLU A 178 -10.33 15.96 6.46
N GLY A 179 -9.75 16.34 7.62
CA GLY A 179 -9.90 15.58 8.84
C GLY A 179 -8.76 15.72 9.84
N PHE A 180 -8.78 14.85 10.83
CA PHE A 180 -7.78 14.80 11.89
C PHE A 180 -6.51 14.13 11.40
N ARG A 181 -5.43 14.91 11.26
CA ARG A 181 -4.14 14.44 10.76
C ARG A 181 -3.28 13.90 11.92
N ILE A 182 -2.92 12.62 11.83
CA ILE A 182 -2.19 11.87 12.85
C ILE A 182 -0.78 11.60 12.35
N PRO A 183 0.26 12.29 12.88
CA PRO A 183 1.64 11.89 12.61
C PRO A 183 1.94 10.54 13.29
N PRO A 184 3.09 9.88 13.01
CA PRO A 184 3.43 8.66 13.72
C PRO A 184 3.43 8.86 15.24
N VAL A 185 2.44 8.29 15.94
CA VAL A 185 2.28 8.35 17.40
C VAL A 185 1.98 6.97 17.97
N LYS A 186 2.43 6.68 19.17
CA LYS A 186 2.10 5.40 19.83
C LYS A 186 0.67 5.46 20.37
N ILE A 187 -0.22 4.63 19.81
CA ILE A 187 -1.57 4.38 20.36
C ILE A 187 -1.54 3.32 21.46
N MET A 188 -0.49 2.47 21.47
CA MET A 188 -0.21 1.55 22.56
C MET A 188 1.26 1.64 22.97
N ARG A 189 1.52 1.53 24.27
CA ARG A 189 2.85 1.41 24.86
C ARG A 189 2.92 0.17 25.74
N ALA A 190 3.86 -0.73 25.40
CA ALA A 190 4.08 -1.96 26.15
C ALA A 190 2.78 -2.73 26.47
N GLY A 191 1.86 -2.83 25.51
CA GLY A 191 0.58 -3.55 25.65
C GLY A 191 -0.55 -2.74 26.30
N VAL A 192 -0.33 -1.46 26.63
CA VAL A 192 -1.34 -0.59 27.23
C VAL A 192 -1.77 0.52 26.27
N ILE A 193 -3.07 0.71 26.08
CA ILE A 193 -3.62 1.78 25.24
C ILE A 193 -3.34 3.15 25.87
N GLU A 194 -2.83 4.08 25.06
CA GLU A 194 -2.64 5.49 25.39
C GLU A 194 -4.00 6.22 25.33
N ARG A 195 -4.69 6.27 26.47
CA ARG A 195 -6.07 6.77 26.56
C ARG A 195 -6.22 8.22 26.10
N ASP A 196 -5.21 9.06 26.35
CA ASP A 196 -5.26 10.47 25.94
C ASP A 196 -5.18 10.61 24.42
N VAL A 197 -4.35 9.79 23.74
CA VAL A 197 -4.27 9.76 22.29
C VAL A 197 -5.57 9.27 21.68
N LEU A 198 -6.15 8.19 22.23
CA LEU A 198 -7.45 7.67 21.80
C LEU A 198 -8.55 8.72 22.00
N ALA A 199 -8.62 9.37 23.16
CA ALA A 199 -9.61 10.42 23.45
C ALA A 199 -9.49 11.60 22.48
N LEU A 200 -8.27 12.05 22.16
CA LEU A 200 -8.06 13.10 21.15
C LEU A 200 -8.66 12.72 19.78
N LEU A 201 -8.46 11.49 19.34
CA LEU A 201 -9.03 11.02 18.06
C LEU A 201 -10.56 10.96 18.16
N LEU A 202 -11.11 10.30 19.18
CA LEU A 202 -12.55 10.07 19.30
C LEU A 202 -13.36 11.35 19.45
N ASN A 203 -12.78 12.40 20.03
CA ASN A 203 -13.43 13.73 20.12
C ASN A 203 -13.40 14.53 18.81
N ASN A 204 -12.68 14.08 17.79
CA ASN A 204 -12.55 14.77 16.51
C ASN A 204 -13.27 14.05 15.35
N VAL A 205 -14.04 12.99 15.62
CA VAL A 205 -14.76 12.19 14.62
C VAL A 205 -16.27 12.16 14.91
N ARG A 206 -17.10 11.92 13.88
CA ARG A 206 -18.57 11.96 14.01
C ARG A 206 -19.18 10.71 14.62
N THR A 207 -18.51 9.54 14.48
CA THR A 207 -18.99 8.25 14.97
C THR A 207 -17.93 7.59 15.87
N PRO A 208 -17.67 8.12 17.08
CA PRO A 208 -16.55 7.72 17.93
C PRO A 208 -16.59 6.24 18.33
N GLU A 209 -17.78 5.70 18.66
CA GLU A 209 -17.91 4.29 19.07
C GLU A 209 -17.50 3.33 17.95
N GLU A 210 -17.89 3.64 16.71
CA GLU A 210 -17.50 2.85 15.53
C GLU A 210 -15.99 2.95 15.26
N ARG A 211 -15.40 4.16 15.44
CA ARG A 211 -13.95 4.36 15.27
C ARG A 211 -13.15 3.63 16.33
N GLU A 212 -13.59 3.65 17.58
CA GLU A 212 -12.95 2.90 18.66
C GLU A 212 -12.98 1.39 18.39
N GLY A 213 -14.14 0.87 17.94
CA GLY A 213 -14.29 -0.53 17.55
C GLY A 213 -13.38 -0.92 16.40
N ASP A 214 -13.29 -0.11 15.34
CA ASP A 214 -12.43 -0.36 14.19
C ASP A 214 -10.94 -0.31 14.54
N LEU A 215 -10.51 0.65 15.39
CA LEU A 215 -9.13 0.69 15.90
C LEU A 215 -8.80 -0.54 16.74
N GLY A 216 -9.74 -0.98 17.60
CA GLY A 216 -9.59 -2.22 18.37
C GLY A 216 -9.42 -3.44 17.45
N ALA A 217 -10.17 -3.49 16.35
CA ALA A 217 -10.07 -4.54 15.34
C ALA A 217 -8.71 -4.53 14.60
N GLN A 218 -8.17 -3.36 14.27
CA GLN A 218 -6.83 -3.22 13.69
C GLN A 218 -5.72 -3.66 14.67
N ILE A 219 -5.85 -3.32 15.94
CA ILE A 219 -4.92 -3.78 17.00
C ILE A 219 -4.96 -5.31 17.10
N ALA A 220 -6.17 -5.91 17.09
CA ALA A 220 -6.33 -7.37 17.14
C ALA A 220 -5.71 -8.04 15.89
N ALA A 221 -5.85 -7.45 14.71
CA ALA A 221 -5.20 -7.93 13.50
C ALA A 221 -3.66 -7.90 13.61
N CYS A 222 -3.08 -6.81 14.11
CA CYS A 222 -1.64 -6.73 14.35
C CYS A 222 -1.16 -7.77 15.38
N HIS A 223 -1.95 -8.01 16.44
CA HIS A 223 -1.67 -9.05 17.42
C HIS A 223 -1.66 -10.45 16.77
N THR A 224 -2.67 -10.76 15.97
CA THR A 224 -2.76 -12.03 15.21
C THR A 224 -1.50 -12.23 14.36
N GLY A 225 -1.10 -11.24 13.57
CA GLY A 225 0.08 -11.33 12.73
C GLY A 225 1.37 -11.53 13.51
N ALA A 226 1.53 -10.83 14.65
CA ALA A 226 2.69 -10.98 15.52
C ALA A 226 2.79 -12.39 16.13
N GLU A 227 1.67 -12.97 16.59
CA GLU A 227 1.63 -14.35 17.11
C GLU A 227 1.99 -15.37 16.04
N ARG A 228 1.40 -15.27 14.84
CA ARG A 228 1.71 -16.19 13.74
C ARG A 228 3.17 -16.12 13.29
N LEU A 229 3.77 -14.92 13.25
CA LEU A 229 5.20 -14.78 12.97
C LEU A 229 6.06 -15.47 14.03
N ARG A 230 5.70 -15.34 15.33
CA ARG A 230 6.40 -16.04 16.42
C ARG A 230 6.30 -17.55 16.27
N GLU A 231 5.12 -18.08 15.94
CA GLU A 231 4.91 -19.52 15.70
C GLU A 231 5.81 -20.05 14.57
N ILE A 232 5.90 -19.32 13.44
CA ILE A 232 6.82 -19.69 12.34
C ILE A 232 8.27 -19.68 12.83
N CYS A 233 8.69 -18.65 13.57
CA CYS A 233 10.03 -18.56 14.09
C CYS A 233 10.36 -19.63 15.13
N LEU A 234 9.39 -20.05 15.95
CA LEU A 234 9.55 -21.16 16.88
C LEU A 234 9.68 -22.50 16.15
N ARG A 235 8.91 -22.70 15.09
CA ARG A 235 8.88 -23.96 14.32
C ARG A 235 10.10 -24.14 13.43
N TYR A 236 10.54 -23.09 12.73
CA TYR A 236 11.59 -23.16 11.71
C TYR A 236 12.91 -22.52 12.15
N GLY A 237 12.91 -21.80 13.27
CA GLY A 237 14.03 -20.98 13.73
C GLY A 237 13.98 -19.55 13.18
N ALA A 238 14.24 -18.56 14.04
CA ALA A 238 14.16 -17.13 13.69
C ALA A 238 15.12 -16.75 12.54
N ASN A 239 16.34 -17.27 12.55
CA ASN A 239 17.32 -16.98 11.49
C ASN A 239 16.87 -17.55 10.14
N ARG A 240 16.26 -18.76 10.12
CA ARG A 240 15.76 -19.35 8.88
C ARG A 240 14.57 -18.54 8.33
N ALA A 241 13.62 -18.14 9.19
CA ALA A 241 12.51 -17.28 8.79
C ALA A 241 13.02 -15.97 8.16
N LYS A 242 13.98 -15.28 8.79
CA LYS A 242 14.55 -14.03 8.22
C LYS A 242 15.26 -14.27 6.88
N SER A 243 16.04 -15.36 6.76
CA SER A 243 16.67 -15.71 5.48
C SER A 243 15.66 -16.01 4.39
N ALA A 244 14.57 -16.72 4.72
CA ALA A 244 13.51 -17.00 3.77
C ALA A 244 12.78 -15.72 3.30
N ALA A 245 12.59 -14.74 4.19
CA ALA A 245 12.04 -13.45 3.83
C ALA A 245 12.94 -12.73 2.81
N GLU A 246 14.25 -12.66 3.04
CA GLU A 246 15.18 -12.04 2.07
C GLU A 246 15.21 -12.82 0.76
N GLU A 247 15.21 -14.16 0.80
CA GLU A 247 15.15 -15.00 -0.39
C GLU A 247 13.87 -14.73 -1.24
N LEU A 248 12.74 -14.43 -0.60
CA LEU A 248 11.50 -14.05 -1.30
C LEU A 248 11.60 -12.66 -1.94
N LEU A 249 12.21 -11.70 -1.25
CA LEU A 249 12.47 -10.37 -1.79
C LEU A 249 13.36 -10.45 -3.04
N GLU A 250 14.45 -11.20 -2.96
CA GLU A 250 15.35 -11.43 -4.09
C GLU A 250 14.66 -12.18 -5.25
N TYR A 251 13.87 -13.21 -4.94
CA TYR A 251 13.14 -13.99 -5.94
C TYR A 251 12.15 -13.13 -6.74
N SER A 252 11.37 -12.31 -6.07
CA SER A 252 10.43 -11.40 -6.73
C SER A 252 11.14 -10.31 -7.54
N GLU A 253 12.30 -9.80 -7.05
CA GLU A 253 13.15 -8.90 -7.82
C GLU A 253 13.65 -9.56 -9.11
N GLU A 254 14.11 -10.80 -9.05
CA GLU A 254 14.59 -11.56 -10.21
C GLU A 254 13.46 -11.75 -11.24
N LEU A 255 12.25 -12.07 -10.79
CA LEU A 255 11.08 -12.22 -11.68
C LEU A 255 10.71 -10.90 -12.36
N MET A 256 10.70 -9.78 -11.62
CA MET A 256 10.47 -8.46 -12.21
C MET A 256 11.56 -8.10 -13.21
N ARG A 257 12.84 -8.31 -12.88
CA ARG A 257 13.95 -8.08 -13.82
C ARG A 257 13.80 -8.92 -15.09
N ALA A 258 13.43 -10.19 -14.96
CA ALA A 258 13.19 -11.08 -16.10
C ALA A 258 12.04 -10.59 -16.98
N PHE A 259 10.98 -10.04 -16.41
CA PHE A 259 9.90 -9.41 -17.15
C PHE A 259 10.36 -8.14 -17.87
N LEU A 260 11.02 -7.21 -17.15
CA LEU A 260 11.49 -5.94 -17.71
C LEU A 260 12.46 -6.12 -18.88
N LEU A 261 13.22 -7.22 -18.91
CA LEU A 261 14.09 -7.58 -20.02
C LEU A 261 13.35 -7.94 -21.33
N ARG A 262 12.08 -8.33 -21.23
CA ARG A 262 11.24 -8.68 -22.38
C ARG A 262 10.57 -7.46 -23.01
N VAL A 263 10.49 -6.35 -22.25
CA VAL A 263 9.98 -5.09 -22.78
C VAL A 263 11.03 -4.51 -23.73
N PRO A 264 10.69 -4.14 -24.97
CA PRO A 264 11.63 -3.53 -25.89
C PRO A 264 12.32 -2.32 -25.28
N PRO A 265 13.66 -2.21 -25.35
CA PRO A 265 14.37 -1.05 -24.83
C PRO A 265 13.98 0.22 -25.57
N GLY A 266 13.83 1.32 -24.83
CA GLY A 266 13.41 2.59 -25.43
C GLY A 266 12.81 3.54 -24.41
N THR A 267 12.28 4.64 -24.92
CA THR A 267 11.58 5.65 -24.14
C THR A 267 10.15 5.75 -24.64
N TYR A 268 9.20 5.55 -23.72
CA TYR A 268 7.77 5.59 -24.00
C TYR A 268 7.14 6.71 -23.19
N ARG A 269 6.27 7.50 -23.81
CA ARG A 269 5.66 8.68 -23.19
C ARG A 269 4.15 8.64 -23.33
N ALA A 270 3.47 9.12 -22.32
CA ALA A 270 2.04 9.39 -22.36
C ALA A 270 1.71 10.57 -21.44
N GLU A 271 0.60 11.20 -21.75
CA GLU A 271 -0.04 12.20 -20.89
C GLU A 271 -1.56 11.99 -20.93
N ASP A 272 -2.21 12.38 -19.86
CA ASP A 272 -3.66 12.39 -19.74
C ASP A 272 -4.08 13.48 -18.72
N PHE A 273 -5.36 13.73 -18.58
CA PHE A 273 -5.88 14.83 -17.80
C PHE A 273 -6.98 14.38 -16.85
N LEU A 274 -7.01 14.97 -15.66
CA LEU A 274 -8.24 15.11 -14.89
C LEU A 274 -9.01 16.29 -15.49
N ASP A 275 -10.32 16.18 -15.59
CA ASP A 275 -11.14 17.22 -16.23
C ASP A 275 -11.02 18.57 -15.51
N ASN A 276 -10.93 18.53 -14.18
CA ASN A 276 -10.72 19.69 -13.32
C ASN A 276 -10.33 19.24 -11.90
N ASP A 277 -10.11 20.19 -10.99
CA ASP A 277 -9.77 19.93 -9.59
C ASP A 277 -10.95 20.09 -8.60
N GLY A 278 -12.16 20.30 -9.13
CA GLY A 278 -13.37 20.57 -8.34
C GLY A 278 -13.53 22.04 -7.90
N ILE A 279 -12.51 22.88 -8.07
CA ILE A 279 -12.51 24.32 -7.75
C ILE A 279 -12.37 25.17 -9.02
N SER A 280 -11.39 24.82 -9.85
CA SER A 280 -11.12 25.44 -11.14
C SER A 280 -11.61 24.50 -12.24
N LEU A 281 -12.14 25.05 -13.34
CA LEU A 281 -12.56 24.27 -14.53
C LEU A 281 -11.38 23.94 -15.47
N LYS A 282 -10.16 24.14 -15.04
CA LYS A 282 -8.97 23.84 -15.85
C LYS A 282 -8.62 22.36 -15.76
N PRO A 283 -8.37 21.68 -16.90
CA PRO A 283 -7.84 20.34 -16.90
C PRO A 283 -6.48 20.27 -16.18
N VAL A 284 -6.21 19.20 -15.47
CA VAL A 284 -4.96 18.97 -14.73
C VAL A 284 -4.19 17.83 -15.38
N LYS A 285 -3.01 18.13 -15.92
CA LYS A 285 -2.20 17.18 -16.67
C LYS A 285 -1.39 16.26 -15.78
N ILE A 286 -1.39 14.96 -16.10
CA ILE A 286 -0.45 13.96 -15.61
C ILE A 286 0.33 13.42 -16.79
N ALA A 287 1.67 13.53 -16.74
CA ALA A 287 2.58 13.06 -17.77
C ALA A 287 3.53 12.00 -17.20
N VAL A 288 3.90 11.01 -18.03
CA VAL A 288 4.90 10.02 -17.66
C VAL A 288 5.85 9.72 -18.81
N THR A 289 7.11 9.52 -18.48
CA THR A 289 8.16 8.99 -19.35
C THR A 289 8.69 7.69 -18.75
N LEU A 290 8.55 6.58 -19.48
CA LEU A 290 9.12 5.29 -19.12
C LEU A 290 10.42 5.09 -19.92
N SER A 291 11.53 4.88 -19.26
CA SER A 291 12.84 4.66 -19.88
C SER A 291 13.35 3.26 -19.54
N PHE A 292 13.33 2.35 -20.52
CA PHE A 292 13.85 0.99 -20.39
C PHE A 292 15.29 0.96 -20.87
N ALA A 293 16.22 0.59 -19.98
CA ALA A 293 17.65 0.57 -20.28
C ALA A 293 18.00 -0.52 -21.30
N ARG A 294 18.89 -0.20 -22.27
CA ARG A 294 19.54 -1.22 -23.10
C ARG A 294 20.53 -2.00 -22.24
N GLN A 295 20.40 -3.32 -22.19
CA GLN A 295 21.47 -4.14 -21.65
C GLN A 295 22.64 -4.16 -22.64
N GLN A 296 23.67 -3.40 -22.36
CA GLN A 296 24.98 -3.63 -22.97
C GLN A 296 25.65 -4.82 -22.26
N GLY A 297 26.02 -5.83 -23.02
CA GLY A 297 26.53 -7.16 -22.69
C GLY A 297 27.67 -7.29 -21.69
N SER A 298 27.56 -6.77 -20.50
CA SER A 298 28.50 -6.94 -19.38
C SER A 298 27.80 -7.71 -18.25
N ARG A 299 28.21 -9.00 -18.13
CA ARG A 299 27.84 -9.92 -17.05
C ARG A 299 28.44 -9.54 -15.68
N ARG A 300 28.67 -8.27 -15.40
CA ARG A 300 29.03 -7.82 -14.04
C ARG A 300 27.75 -7.42 -13.31
N ALA A 301 27.31 -8.29 -12.42
CA ALA A 301 26.36 -7.94 -11.37
C ALA A 301 26.91 -6.73 -10.62
N GLY A 302 26.30 -5.54 -10.84
CA GLY A 302 26.70 -4.33 -10.12
C GLY A 302 26.47 -2.99 -10.82
N SER A 303 26.14 -2.91 -12.13
CA SER A 303 26.21 -1.62 -12.82
C SER A 303 24.91 -0.96 -13.28
N ALA A 304 23.73 -1.59 -13.19
CA ALA A 304 22.47 -0.90 -13.39
C ALA A 304 21.52 -1.21 -12.22
N ARG A 305 21.47 -0.33 -11.24
CA ARG A 305 20.63 -0.47 -10.06
C ARG A 305 19.14 -0.56 -10.46
N HIS A 306 18.72 0.15 -11.49
CA HIS A 306 17.36 0.15 -12.00
C HIS A 306 17.31 -0.31 -13.47
N ALA A 307 16.31 -1.12 -13.82
CA ALA A 307 16.07 -1.62 -15.17
C ALA A 307 15.10 -0.71 -15.95
N VAL A 308 14.24 0.01 -15.23
CA VAL A 308 13.32 1.01 -15.77
C VAL A 308 13.26 2.23 -14.86
N THR A 309 13.17 3.41 -15.47
CA THR A 309 12.84 4.66 -14.80
C THR A 309 11.43 5.08 -15.21
N VAL A 310 10.59 5.37 -14.23
CA VAL A 310 9.24 5.91 -14.35
C VAL A 310 9.32 7.37 -13.90
N ASP A 311 9.28 8.31 -14.82
CA ASP A 311 9.49 9.72 -14.56
C ASP A 311 8.23 10.54 -14.88
N PHE A 312 7.64 11.17 -13.85
CA PHE A 312 6.45 12.01 -13.95
C PHE A 312 6.77 13.49 -14.16
N THR A 313 8.02 13.85 -14.48
CA THR A 313 8.39 15.21 -14.86
C THR A 313 7.56 15.67 -16.06
N GLY A 314 6.96 16.87 -15.96
CA GLY A 314 6.03 17.41 -16.94
C GLY A 314 4.55 17.27 -16.56
N SER A 315 4.24 16.63 -15.43
CA SER A 315 2.93 16.77 -14.78
C SER A 315 2.74 18.17 -14.21
N ASP A 316 1.48 18.62 -14.11
CA ASP A 316 1.16 19.94 -13.58
C ASP A 316 1.55 20.08 -12.11
N LEU A 317 1.68 21.33 -11.66
CA LEU A 317 1.86 21.65 -10.24
C LEU A 317 0.63 21.20 -9.45
N GLN A 318 0.80 21.03 -8.13
CA GLN A 318 -0.31 20.80 -7.23
C GLN A 318 -1.38 21.88 -7.39
N VAL A 319 -2.65 21.48 -7.28
CA VAL A 319 -3.82 22.31 -7.51
C VAL A 319 -4.51 22.68 -6.20
N GLU A 320 -5.45 23.63 -6.27
CA GLU A 320 -6.19 24.10 -5.10
C GLU A 320 -7.19 23.08 -4.57
N GLY A 321 -7.79 22.25 -5.46
CA GLY A 321 -8.75 21.22 -5.10
C GLY A 321 -8.11 19.95 -4.50
N SER A 322 -8.93 19.03 -4.03
CA SER A 322 -8.53 17.84 -3.26
C SER A 322 -7.96 16.67 -4.09
N VAL A 323 -7.76 16.87 -5.40
CA VAL A 323 -7.28 15.79 -6.30
C VAL A 323 -5.75 15.61 -6.30
N ASN A 324 -5.01 16.29 -5.45
CA ASN A 324 -3.57 16.13 -5.37
C ASN A 324 -3.20 14.75 -4.81
N ALA A 325 -2.28 14.04 -5.46
CA ALA A 325 -1.72 12.81 -4.93
C ALA A 325 -0.41 13.09 -4.17
N VAL A 326 -0.13 12.27 -3.17
CA VAL A 326 1.18 12.23 -2.49
C VAL A 326 2.06 11.16 -3.11
N GLU A 327 3.37 11.21 -2.84
CA GLU A 327 4.36 10.25 -3.36
C GLU A 327 3.94 8.79 -3.14
N ALA A 328 3.37 8.47 -1.97
CA ALA A 328 2.93 7.13 -1.62
C ALA A 328 1.86 6.59 -2.57
N ILE A 329 0.94 7.44 -3.05
CA ILE A 329 -0.09 7.07 -4.02
C ILE A 329 0.52 6.83 -5.40
N THR A 330 1.38 7.71 -5.85
CA THR A 330 2.07 7.57 -7.14
C THR A 330 2.92 6.30 -7.19
N TYR A 331 3.64 6.01 -6.10
CA TYR A 331 4.40 4.77 -5.96
C TYR A 331 3.49 3.53 -5.94
N SER A 332 2.35 3.58 -5.26
CA SER A 332 1.35 2.49 -5.27
C SER A 332 0.80 2.22 -6.66
N ALA A 333 0.46 3.25 -7.43
CA ALA A 333 -0.02 3.11 -8.80
C ALA A 333 1.04 2.46 -9.71
N CYS A 334 2.32 2.84 -9.56
CA CYS A 334 3.42 2.18 -10.25
C CYS A 334 3.53 0.71 -9.85
N PHE A 335 3.51 0.40 -8.54
CA PHE A 335 3.58 -0.97 -8.05
C PHE A 335 2.43 -1.82 -8.63
N TYR A 336 1.21 -1.30 -8.59
CA TYR A 336 0.03 -1.97 -9.13
C TYR A 336 0.20 -2.30 -10.61
N VAL A 337 0.57 -1.33 -11.45
CA VAL A 337 0.72 -1.55 -12.90
C VAL A 337 1.76 -2.62 -13.18
N PHE A 338 2.95 -2.53 -12.60
CA PHE A 338 4.00 -3.52 -12.85
C PHE A 338 3.66 -4.90 -12.27
N ARG A 339 2.95 -4.96 -11.12
CA ARG A 339 2.48 -6.23 -10.57
C ARG A 339 1.43 -6.92 -11.46
N CYS A 340 0.50 -6.16 -12.06
CA CYS A 340 -0.50 -6.68 -12.99
C CYS A 340 0.09 -7.25 -14.29
N LEU A 341 1.32 -6.90 -14.62
CA LEU A 341 2.03 -7.41 -15.81
C LEU A 341 2.78 -8.72 -15.54
N LEU A 342 2.82 -9.19 -14.29
CA LEU A 342 3.40 -10.47 -13.90
C LEU A 342 2.32 -11.57 -13.79
N ALA A 343 2.75 -12.81 -13.64
CA ALA A 343 1.84 -13.93 -13.37
C ALA A 343 1.24 -13.82 -11.95
N ASP A 344 0.09 -14.46 -11.75
CA ASP A 344 -0.69 -14.35 -10.50
C ASP A 344 0.04 -14.95 -9.30
N ASP A 345 0.88 -15.97 -9.52
CA ASP A 345 1.64 -16.68 -8.49
C ASP A 345 2.91 -15.95 -8.01
N VAL A 346 3.28 -14.83 -8.66
CA VAL A 346 4.44 -14.02 -8.24
C VAL A 346 4.12 -13.31 -6.93
N PRO A 347 4.96 -13.47 -5.88
CA PRO A 347 4.69 -12.85 -4.58
C PRO A 347 4.77 -11.32 -4.64
N ALA A 348 3.78 -10.64 -4.05
CA ALA A 348 3.71 -9.18 -3.97
C ALA A 348 4.61 -8.65 -2.83
N THR A 349 5.91 -8.69 -3.03
CA THR A 349 6.93 -8.21 -2.08
C THR A 349 7.57 -6.90 -2.53
N ALA A 350 8.30 -6.24 -1.64
CA ALA A 350 9.10 -5.06 -1.97
C ALA A 350 10.15 -5.33 -3.07
N GLY A 351 10.56 -6.58 -3.24
CA GLY A 351 11.52 -6.99 -4.27
C GLY A 351 11.07 -6.62 -5.69
N LEU A 352 9.75 -6.62 -5.96
CA LEU A 352 9.21 -6.24 -7.27
C LEU A 352 9.61 -4.81 -7.69
N MET A 353 9.72 -3.89 -6.73
CA MET A 353 10.02 -2.49 -7.01
C MET A 353 11.52 -2.16 -6.98
N ARG A 354 12.39 -3.05 -6.50
CA ARG A 354 13.84 -2.80 -6.46
C ARG A 354 14.45 -2.47 -7.84
N PRO A 355 14.03 -3.08 -8.97
CA PRO A 355 14.54 -2.73 -10.30
C PRO A 355 13.85 -1.50 -10.95
N ILE A 356 12.91 -0.86 -10.29
CA ILE A 356 12.09 0.25 -10.80
C ILE A 356 12.43 1.53 -10.04
N GLN A 357 12.85 2.55 -10.76
CA GLN A 357 13.02 3.90 -10.19
C GLN A 357 11.77 4.73 -10.50
N VAL A 358 11.14 5.29 -9.48
CA VAL A 358 10.03 6.24 -9.63
C VAL A 358 10.54 7.65 -9.32
N ILE A 359 10.28 8.60 -10.21
CA ILE A 359 10.57 10.01 -10.06
C ILE A 359 9.25 10.77 -10.10
N ALA A 360 8.82 11.26 -8.93
CA ALA A 360 7.64 12.09 -8.77
C ALA A 360 8.09 13.47 -8.23
N PRO A 361 8.18 14.50 -9.08
CA PRO A 361 8.68 15.81 -8.66
C PRO A 361 7.78 16.40 -7.56
N GLU A 362 8.42 16.87 -6.49
CA GLU A 362 7.73 17.43 -5.34
C GLU A 362 7.04 18.77 -5.67
N GLY A 363 5.84 19.00 -5.14
CA GLY A 363 5.00 20.16 -5.43
C GLY A 363 4.17 20.04 -6.70
N THR A 364 4.08 18.84 -7.27
CA THR A 364 3.22 18.53 -8.43
C THR A 364 1.96 17.75 -8.00
N ILE A 365 1.02 17.61 -8.93
CA ILE A 365 -0.22 16.83 -8.75
C ILE A 365 0.04 15.37 -8.34
N VAL A 366 1.21 14.82 -8.63
CA VAL A 366 1.62 13.44 -8.32
C VAL A 366 2.48 13.32 -7.05
N ASN A 367 2.90 14.44 -6.45
CA ASN A 367 3.67 14.49 -5.21
C ASN A 367 3.50 15.86 -4.53
N ALA A 368 2.34 16.08 -3.98
CA ALA A 368 1.96 17.35 -3.38
C ALA A 368 2.62 17.60 -2.02
N ARG A 369 2.79 18.88 -1.70
CA ARG A 369 3.29 19.40 -0.42
C ARG A 369 2.16 19.93 0.45
N PRO A 370 2.33 19.92 1.79
CA PRO A 370 1.40 20.63 2.66
C PRO A 370 1.29 22.13 2.27
N PRO A 371 0.13 22.75 2.44
CA PRO A 371 -1.11 22.22 3.06
C PRO A 371 -2.10 21.63 2.06
N ALA A 372 -1.68 21.17 0.88
CA ALA A 372 -2.56 20.70 -0.18
C ALA A 372 -3.58 19.66 0.32
N ALA A 373 -4.82 19.79 -0.14
CA ALA A 373 -5.86 18.78 0.03
C ALA A 373 -5.57 17.58 -0.88
N VAL A 374 -5.73 16.35 -0.39
CA VAL A 374 -5.25 15.12 -1.06
C VAL A 374 -6.25 13.96 -1.07
N ALA A 375 -7.44 14.13 -0.50
CA ALA A 375 -8.42 13.04 -0.38
C ALA A 375 -8.80 12.45 -1.74
N GLY A 376 -9.11 13.31 -2.73
CA GLY A 376 -9.41 12.92 -4.10
C GLY A 376 -8.20 12.37 -4.87
N GLY A 377 -7.00 12.70 -4.47
CA GLY A 377 -5.78 12.13 -5.06
C GLY A 377 -5.67 10.63 -4.89
N ASN A 378 -6.16 10.11 -3.75
CA ASN A 378 -6.18 8.68 -3.46
C ASN A 378 -7.14 7.89 -4.38
N VAL A 379 -8.15 8.53 -4.92
CA VAL A 379 -9.24 7.89 -5.67
C VAL A 379 -9.30 8.30 -7.14
N GLU A 380 -9.06 9.57 -7.49
CA GLU A 380 -9.15 10.05 -8.87
C GLU A 380 -7.77 10.08 -9.56
N THR A 381 -6.81 10.76 -8.93
CA THR A 381 -5.46 10.88 -9.49
C THR A 381 -4.73 9.55 -9.56
N SER A 382 -4.94 8.66 -8.57
CA SER A 382 -4.40 7.30 -8.60
C SER A 382 -4.86 6.51 -9.84
N GLN A 383 -6.14 6.59 -10.20
CA GLN A 383 -6.70 5.94 -11.39
C GLN A 383 -6.08 6.52 -12.67
N ARG A 384 -5.93 7.86 -12.73
CA ARG A 384 -5.33 8.51 -13.89
C ARG A 384 -3.84 8.19 -14.04
N ILE A 385 -3.10 8.05 -12.92
CA ILE A 385 -1.70 7.59 -12.95
C ILE A 385 -1.61 6.16 -13.52
N VAL A 386 -2.51 5.25 -13.13
CA VAL A 386 -2.56 3.90 -13.70
C VAL A 386 -2.84 3.94 -15.21
N ASP A 387 -3.82 4.71 -15.64
CA ASP A 387 -4.19 4.82 -17.06
C ASP A 387 -3.04 5.38 -17.90
N VAL A 388 -2.36 6.42 -17.43
CA VAL A 388 -1.25 7.03 -18.16
C VAL A 388 -0.02 6.11 -18.24
N LEU A 389 0.23 5.30 -17.20
CA LEU A 389 1.27 4.27 -17.22
C LEU A 389 0.96 3.18 -18.23
N LEU A 390 -0.26 2.63 -18.22
CA LEU A 390 -0.71 1.62 -19.18
C LEU A 390 -0.66 2.17 -20.61
N ARG A 391 -1.10 3.41 -20.83
CA ARG A 391 -1.01 4.08 -22.12
C ARG A 391 0.42 4.21 -22.63
N ALA A 392 1.36 4.57 -21.73
CA ALA A 392 2.78 4.66 -22.08
C ALA A 392 3.38 3.28 -22.43
N LEU A 393 2.93 2.20 -21.79
CA LEU A 393 3.36 0.83 -22.06
C LEU A 393 2.74 0.23 -23.34
N SER A 394 1.59 0.75 -23.79
CA SER A 394 0.84 0.18 -24.93
C SER A 394 1.66 0.02 -26.22
N PRO A 395 2.52 0.98 -26.64
CA PRO A 395 3.36 0.79 -27.82
C PRO A 395 4.42 -0.32 -27.66
N ALA A 396 4.85 -0.58 -26.41
CA ALA A 396 5.89 -1.57 -26.11
C ALA A 396 5.33 -3.00 -26.04
N ILE A 397 4.16 -3.16 -25.41
CA ILE A 397 3.55 -4.47 -25.13
C ILE A 397 2.02 -4.45 -25.39
N PRO A 398 1.57 -4.15 -26.61
CA PRO A 398 0.16 -3.89 -26.93
C PRO A 398 -0.77 -5.06 -26.57
N ASP A 399 -0.29 -6.30 -26.70
CA ASP A 399 -1.08 -7.50 -26.39
C ASP A 399 -1.38 -7.68 -24.89
N ARG A 400 -0.74 -6.89 -24.03
CA ARG A 400 -0.85 -6.98 -22.57
C ARG A 400 -1.67 -5.84 -21.94
N ILE A 401 -1.83 -4.76 -22.67
CA ILE A 401 -2.47 -3.55 -22.16
C ILE A 401 -3.96 -3.56 -22.50
N PRO A 402 -4.84 -3.37 -21.51
CA PRO A 402 -6.28 -3.19 -21.77
C PRO A 402 -6.55 -1.80 -22.35
N ALA A 403 -7.74 -1.62 -22.92
CA ALA A 403 -8.32 -0.30 -23.12
C ALA A 403 -8.52 0.38 -21.76
N ALA A 404 -8.64 1.72 -21.77
CA ALA A 404 -8.84 2.49 -20.54
C ALA A 404 -10.08 2.01 -19.76
N ALA A 405 -10.00 2.07 -18.46
CA ALA A 405 -11.12 1.84 -17.54
C ALA A 405 -12.03 3.08 -17.48
N SER A 406 -13.00 3.12 -16.54
CA SER A 406 -13.79 4.31 -16.28
C SER A 406 -12.97 5.53 -15.84
N GLY A 407 -11.76 5.30 -15.31
CA GLY A 407 -10.79 6.34 -14.96
C GLY A 407 -11.14 7.14 -13.72
N THR A 408 -12.12 6.70 -12.96
CA THR A 408 -12.61 7.33 -11.72
C THR A 408 -13.07 6.28 -10.73
N MET A 409 -13.03 6.60 -9.46
CA MET A 409 -13.50 5.72 -8.39
C MET A 409 -14.90 6.10 -7.87
N ASN A 410 -15.58 7.04 -8.45
CA ASN A 410 -16.97 7.46 -8.17
C ASN A 410 -17.41 7.33 -6.70
N ASN A 411 -16.97 8.25 -5.85
CA ASN A 411 -17.28 8.18 -4.43
C ASN A 411 -18.61 8.82 -4.09
N LEU A 412 -19.41 8.13 -3.28
CA LEU A 412 -20.60 8.67 -2.65
C LEU A 412 -20.37 8.77 -1.14
N THR A 413 -20.47 9.98 -0.59
CA THR A 413 -20.45 10.21 0.85
C THR A 413 -21.76 10.84 1.31
N ILE A 414 -22.33 10.31 2.40
CA ILE A 414 -23.54 10.83 3.01
C ILE A 414 -23.32 10.91 4.52
N GLY A 415 -23.69 12.02 5.11
CA GLY A 415 -23.69 12.19 6.56
C GLY A 415 -24.93 12.94 7.04
N GLY A 416 -25.31 12.69 8.28
CA GLY A 416 -26.48 13.32 8.87
C GLY A 416 -26.82 12.80 10.25
N ILE A 417 -28.05 13.06 10.65
CA ILE A 417 -28.67 12.51 11.87
C ILE A 417 -29.74 11.51 11.44
N ASP A 418 -29.63 10.27 11.91
CA ASP A 418 -30.66 9.25 11.68
C ASP A 418 -31.91 9.62 12.48
N PRO A 419 -33.05 9.93 11.80
CA PRO A 419 -34.26 10.36 12.49
C PRO A 419 -34.89 9.29 13.38
N ARG A 420 -34.50 8.02 13.22
CA ARG A 420 -35.02 6.90 14.03
C ARG A 420 -34.31 6.81 15.38
N THR A 421 -33.03 7.16 15.43
CA THR A 421 -32.18 6.98 16.62
C THR A 421 -31.73 8.30 17.24
N GLY A 422 -31.77 9.41 16.47
CA GLY A 422 -31.20 10.70 16.84
C GLY A 422 -29.67 10.75 16.81
N ASN A 423 -29.01 9.67 16.34
CA ASN A 423 -27.55 9.59 16.31
C ASN A 423 -26.99 10.10 14.97
N ALA A 424 -25.78 10.65 15.01
CA ALA A 424 -25.03 10.95 13.81
C ALA A 424 -24.65 9.65 13.10
N PHE A 425 -24.66 9.70 11.75
CA PHE A 425 -24.14 8.63 10.91
C PHE A 425 -23.27 9.20 9.82
N THR A 426 -22.35 8.36 9.32
CA THR A 426 -21.58 8.60 8.12
C THR A 426 -21.66 7.37 7.23
N TYR A 427 -21.82 7.58 5.95
CA TYR A 427 -21.83 6.54 4.93
C TYR A 427 -20.86 6.91 3.83
N TYR A 428 -20.07 5.95 3.39
CA TYR A 428 -19.14 6.09 2.26
C TYR A 428 -19.26 4.87 1.35
N GLU A 429 -19.34 5.09 0.05
CA GLU A 429 -19.43 4.06 -0.96
C GLU A 429 -18.60 4.42 -2.19
N THR A 430 -17.94 3.42 -2.77
CA THR A 430 -17.34 3.51 -4.09
C THR A 430 -18.21 2.79 -5.10
N ILE A 431 -18.56 3.47 -6.19
CA ILE A 431 -19.44 2.94 -7.25
C ILE A 431 -18.56 2.49 -8.41
N ALA A 432 -18.54 1.19 -8.68
CA ALA A 432 -17.75 0.61 -9.75
C ALA A 432 -18.20 1.10 -11.13
N GLY A 433 -17.26 1.48 -11.97
CA GLY A 433 -17.50 1.93 -13.35
C GLY A 433 -17.43 0.77 -14.34
N GLY A 434 -16.24 0.44 -14.79
CA GLY A 434 -16.01 -0.64 -15.73
C GLY A 434 -14.56 -0.79 -16.14
N MET A 435 -14.20 -1.99 -16.52
CA MET A 435 -12.87 -2.37 -17.00
C MET A 435 -12.85 -2.36 -18.52
N GLY A 436 -11.80 -1.79 -19.11
CA GLY A 436 -11.57 -1.81 -20.56
C GLY A 436 -11.37 -3.21 -21.14
N ALA A 437 -11.71 -3.37 -22.42
CA ALA A 437 -11.49 -4.62 -23.14
C ALA A 437 -9.98 -4.94 -23.30
N ARG A 438 -9.66 -6.22 -23.35
CA ARG A 438 -8.32 -6.73 -23.67
C ARG A 438 -8.34 -7.40 -25.04
N PRO A 439 -7.19 -7.60 -25.70
CA PRO A 439 -7.15 -8.26 -27.01
C PRO A 439 -7.86 -9.63 -27.07
N THR A 440 -7.94 -10.31 -25.91
CA THR A 440 -8.49 -11.68 -25.81
C THR A 440 -9.79 -11.77 -25.02
N LYS A 441 -10.28 -10.67 -24.43
CA LYS A 441 -11.51 -10.66 -23.60
C LYS A 441 -12.25 -9.33 -23.74
N PRO A 442 -13.57 -9.33 -23.74
CA PRO A 442 -14.37 -8.09 -23.70
C PRO A 442 -14.12 -7.32 -22.40
N GLY A 443 -14.49 -6.05 -22.38
CA GLY A 443 -14.60 -5.25 -21.16
C GLY A 443 -15.71 -5.78 -20.27
N VAL A 444 -15.68 -5.36 -18.99
CA VAL A 444 -16.64 -5.78 -17.97
C VAL A 444 -17.22 -4.53 -17.31
N SER A 445 -18.55 -4.44 -17.24
CA SER A 445 -19.25 -3.34 -16.56
C SER A 445 -19.36 -3.61 -15.05
N GLY A 446 -19.41 -2.53 -14.25
CA GLY A 446 -19.66 -2.63 -12.82
C GLY A 446 -18.55 -3.32 -12.02
N VAL A 447 -17.31 -3.21 -12.47
CA VAL A 447 -16.11 -3.68 -11.74
C VAL A 447 -15.12 -2.54 -11.54
N HIS A 448 -14.34 -2.69 -10.51
CA HIS A 448 -13.28 -1.79 -10.13
C HIS A 448 -11.92 -2.41 -10.38
#